data_480e489c1d1ca93bc9b2155c61cb11da
#
_entry.id   480e489c1d1ca93bc9b2155c61cb11da
#
_cell.length_a   1.000
_cell.length_b   1.000
_cell.length_c   1.000
_cell.angle_alpha   90.00
_cell.angle_beta   90.00
_cell.angle_gamma   90.00
#
_symmetry.space_group_name_H-M   'P 1'
#
loop_
_entity.id
_entity.type
_entity.pdbx_description
1 polymer ?
#
loop_
_entity_poly.entity_id
_entity_poly.type
_entity_poly.pdbx_seq_one_letter_code
_entity_poly.pdbx_strand_id
1 'polypeptide(L)'
;MFLAHQDVAPSAWVRRFAALIRPGGTVLDVACGSGRHVRWLAAQGFTVTGVDRDAAAAEPLRELAEIVVADLEGALWPLPGRRFDGVVVTNYLWRPLFPALRAALAPGGALVYETFAHGQQLIGKPSRPDFLLHNGELLRAFAGLRVVAYEDGFESAPARYVQRIAAVAEAPDTAAAPRYGLSGAGS
;
A
#
# COMPACT_ATOMS: atom_id res chain seq x y z
N MET A 1 -31.32 -3.81 11.55
CA MET A 1 -30.45 -5.00 11.48
C MET A 1 -29.20 -4.56 10.74
N PHE A 2 -28.22 -4.04 11.47
CA PHE A 2 -26.95 -3.58 10.91
C PHE A 2 -26.15 -4.83 10.49
N LEU A 3 -25.97 -5.01 9.20
CA LEU A 3 -25.00 -5.98 8.69
C LEU A 3 -23.63 -5.53 9.19
N ALA A 4 -23.04 -6.29 10.10
CA ALA A 4 -21.65 -6.14 10.49
C ALA A 4 -20.82 -6.13 9.21
N HIS A 5 -20.07 -5.05 9.00
CA HIS A 5 -19.01 -5.03 8.01
C HIS A 5 -18.07 -6.16 8.41
N GLN A 6 -18.08 -7.24 7.63
CA GLN A 6 -17.16 -8.35 7.83
C GLN A 6 -15.77 -7.75 7.87
N ASP A 7 -15.02 -8.05 8.94
CA ASP A 7 -13.60 -7.71 9.07
C ASP A 7 -12.85 -8.40 7.92
N VAL A 8 -12.74 -7.70 6.81
CA VAL A 8 -11.96 -8.19 5.67
C VAL A 8 -10.51 -8.21 6.09
N ALA A 9 -9.92 -9.39 6.14
CA ALA A 9 -8.53 -9.57 6.54
C ALA A 9 -7.59 -8.65 5.73
N PRO A 10 -6.53 -8.12 6.36
CA PRO A 10 -5.51 -7.36 5.63
C PRO A 10 -4.85 -8.24 4.57
N SER A 11 -4.38 -7.60 3.50
CA SER A 11 -3.67 -8.30 2.42
C SER A 11 -2.52 -9.16 2.96
N ALA A 12 -2.41 -10.38 2.48
CA ALA A 12 -1.29 -11.27 2.81
C ALA A 12 0.06 -10.64 2.39
N TRP A 13 0.07 -9.86 1.31
CA TRP A 13 1.24 -9.13 0.85
C TRP A 13 1.66 -8.05 1.86
N VAL A 14 0.70 -7.26 2.35
CA VAL A 14 0.97 -6.25 3.38
C VAL A 14 1.46 -6.92 4.66
N ARG A 15 0.79 -7.98 5.12
CA ARG A 15 1.22 -8.73 6.32
C ARG A 15 2.63 -9.28 6.19
N ARG A 16 2.97 -9.81 5.01
CA ARG A 16 4.29 -10.40 4.73
C ARG A 16 5.40 -9.35 4.78
N PHE A 17 5.18 -8.17 4.22
CA PHE A 17 6.22 -7.17 4.04
C PHE A 17 6.17 -5.98 4.99
N ALA A 18 5.21 -5.93 5.92
CA ALA A 18 5.20 -4.92 6.97
C ALA A 18 6.47 -4.92 7.84
N ALA A 19 7.14 -6.07 7.93
CA ALA A 19 8.43 -6.18 8.64
C ALA A 19 9.59 -5.39 7.99
N LEU A 20 9.41 -4.88 6.76
CA LEU A 20 10.35 -3.94 6.14
C LEU A 20 10.25 -2.53 6.74
N ILE A 21 9.13 -2.22 7.38
CA ILE A 21 8.90 -0.95 8.05
C ILE A 21 9.51 -1.04 9.45
N ARG A 22 10.25 -0.03 9.87
CA ARG A 22 10.86 -0.04 11.22
C ARG A 22 9.80 -0.17 12.30
N PRO A 23 10.04 -0.92 13.38
CA PRO A 23 9.10 -1.06 14.49
C PRO A 23 8.65 0.31 15.05
N GLY A 24 7.35 0.48 15.30
CA GLY A 24 6.78 1.74 15.77
C GLY A 24 6.83 2.89 14.75
N GLY A 25 7.21 2.61 13.51
CA GLY A 25 7.33 3.61 12.45
C GLY A 25 5.99 4.21 12.02
N THR A 26 6.08 5.28 11.23
CA THR A 26 4.93 5.95 10.63
C THR A 26 4.54 5.27 9.32
N VAL A 27 3.25 5.01 9.12
CA VAL A 27 2.74 4.34 7.91
C VAL A 27 1.60 5.14 7.29
N LEU A 28 1.68 5.32 5.99
CA LEU A 28 0.61 5.88 5.18
C LEU A 28 -0.16 4.73 4.49
N ASP A 29 -1.48 4.65 4.72
CA ASP A 29 -2.39 3.77 3.99
C ASP A 29 -3.18 4.61 2.97
N VAL A 30 -2.91 4.39 1.69
CA VAL A 30 -3.44 5.18 0.57
C VAL A 30 -4.70 4.55 0.02
N ALA A 31 -5.78 5.32 -0.10
CA ALA A 31 -7.13 4.85 -0.41
C ALA A 31 -7.57 3.76 0.59
N CYS A 32 -7.50 4.12 1.88
CA CYS A 32 -7.64 3.17 2.98
C CYS A 32 -9.04 2.56 3.14
N GLY A 33 -10.06 3.16 2.51
CA GLY A 33 -11.45 2.70 2.55
C GLY A 33 -11.95 2.55 3.98
N SER A 34 -12.57 1.41 4.28
CA SER A 34 -13.05 1.07 5.64
C SER A 34 -11.93 0.71 6.62
N GLY A 35 -10.65 0.77 6.22
CA GLY A 35 -9.48 0.71 7.10
C GLY A 35 -9.04 -0.68 7.55
N ARG A 36 -9.19 -1.71 6.74
CA ARG A 36 -8.71 -3.06 7.09
C ARG A 36 -7.21 -3.07 7.41
N HIS A 37 -6.41 -2.31 6.65
CA HIS A 37 -4.97 -2.20 6.90
C HIS A 37 -4.66 -1.21 8.01
N VAL A 38 -5.39 -0.09 8.10
CA VAL A 38 -5.26 0.88 9.22
C VAL A 38 -5.38 0.17 10.56
N ARG A 39 -6.45 -0.63 10.75
CA ARG A 39 -6.67 -1.37 12.02
C ARG A 39 -5.54 -2.36 12.29
N TRP A 40 -5.18 -3.13 11.28
CA TRP A 40 -4.14 -4.13 11.46
C TRP A 40 -2.78 -3.49 11.74
N LEU A 41 -2.38 -2.47 11.00
CA LEU A 41 -1.12 -1.75 11.19
C LEU A 41 -1.05 -1.07 12.57
N ALA A 42 -2.14 -0.42 13.01
CA ALA A 42 -2.22 0.16 14.35
C ALA A 42 -2.06 -0.92 15.44
N ALA A 43 -2.70 -2.09 15.27
CA ALA A 43 -2.55 -3.22 16.18
C ALA A 43 -1.12 -3.82 16.19
N GLN A 44 -0.33 -3.62 15.11
CA GLN A 44 1.09 -3.97 15.07
C GLN A 44 1.99 -2.90 15.71
N GLY A 45 1.41 -1.82 16.25
CA GLY A 45 2.15 -0.74 16.91
C GLY A 45 2.68 0.36 15.99
N PHE A 46 2.24 0.42 14.74
CA PHE A 46 2.59 1.51 13.83
C PHE A 46 1.73 2.77 14.10
N THR A 47 2.30 3.94 13.86
CA THR A 47 1.55 5.20 13.80
C THR A 47 1.00 5.38 12.39
N VAL A 48 -0.33 5.25 12.23
CA VAL A 48 -0.95 5.18 10.90
C VAL A 48 -1.61 6.50 10.53
N THR A 49 -1.40 6.92 9.28
CA THR A 49 -2.19 7.95 8.60
C THR A 49 -2.93 7.28 7.44
N GLY A 50 -4.25 7.36 7.43
CA GLY A 50 -5.08 6.88 6.32
C GLY A 50 -5.54 8.05 5.45
N VAL A 51 -5.57 7.86 4.14
CA VAL A 51 -6.16 8.82 3.19
C VAL A 51 -7.25 8.12 2.40
N ASP A 52 -8.45 8.68 2.40
CA ASP A 52 -9.56 8.23 1.55
C ASP A 52 -10.52 9.38 1.25
N ARG A 53 -11.28 9.28 0.16
CA ARG A 53 -12.31 10.24 -0.18
C ARG A 53 -13.63 10.01 0.57
N ASP A 54 -13.88 8.79 1.02
CA ASP A 54 -15.10 8.40 1.73
C ASP A 54 -14.96 8.72 3.23
N ALA A 55 -15.40 9.92 3.60
CA ALA A 55 -15.39 10.37 4.98
C ALA A 55 -16.21 9.46 5.92
N ALA A 56 -17.34 8.91 5.44
CA ALA A 56 -18.21 8.07 6.26
C ALA A 56 -17.56 6.70 6.55
N ALA A 57 -16.91 6.09 5.56
CA ALA A 57 -16.18 4.85 5.73
C ALA A 57 -14.95 5.02 6.65
N ALA A 58 -14.31 6.18 6.59
CA ALA A 58 -13.08 6.47 7.33
C ALA A 58 -13.33 7.01 8.77
N GLU A 59 -14.50 7.54 9.08
CA GLU A 59 -14.80 8.14 10.39
C GLU A 59 -14.51 7.20 11.58
N PRO A 60 -14.89 5.90 11.56
CA PRO A 60 -14.60 5.00 12.67
C PRO A 60 -13.10 4.74 12.92
N LEU A 61 -12.23 5.16 11.99
CA LEU A 61 -10.80 4.96 12.10
C LEU A 61 -10.08 6.05 12.89
N ARG A 62 -10.74 7.20 13.14
CA ARG A 62 -10.14 8.37 13.80
C ARG A 62 -9.67 8.12 15.22
N GLU A 63 -10.23 7.12 15.89
CA GLU A 63 -9.78 6.68 17.22
C GLU A 63 -8.46 5.90 17.16
N LEU A 64 -8.09 5.36 15.99
CA LEU A 64 -6.94 4.49 15.81
C LEU A 64 -5.81 5.15 15.01
N ALA A 65 -6.15 6.13 14.16
CA ALA A 65 -5.24 6.70 13.19
C ALA A 65 -5.60 8.15 12.83
N GLU A 66 -4.63 8.88 12.31
CA GLU A 66 -4.91 10.14 11.62
C GLU A 66 -5.63 9.84 10.30
N ILE A 67 -6.79 10.44 10.07
CA ILE A 67 -7.56 10.28 8.83
C ILE A 67 -7.64 11.60 8.07
N VAL A 68 -7.12 11.59 6.85
CA VAL A 68 -7.18 12.68 5.90
C VAL A 68 -8.22 12.36 4.85
N VAL A 69 -9.30 13.13 4.82
CA VAL A 69 -10.36 12.98 3.80
C VAL A 69 -9.97 13.79 2.57
N ALA A 70 -9.65 13.12 1.48
CA ALA A 70 -9.23 13.76 0.23
C ALA A 70 -9.51 12.88 -0.98
N ASP A 71 -9.89 13.52 -2.09
CA ASP A 71 -9.95 12.87 -3.40
C ASP A 71 -8.57 12.87 -4.04
N LEU A 72 -7.99 11.68 -4.18
CA LEU A 72 -6.65 11.48 -4.74
C LEU A 72 -6.61 11.55 -6.28
N GLU A 73 -7.77 11.52 -6.94
CA GLU A 73 -7.86 11.47 -8.41
C GLU A 73 -8.08 12.85 -9.05
N GLY A 74 -8.52 13.84 -8.30
CA GLY A 74 -8.87 15.15 -8.85
C GLY A 74 -8.26 16.34 -8.13
N ALA A 75 -7.62 16.12 -6.98
CA ALA A 75 -7.07 17.17 -6.14
C ALA A 75 -5.54 17.12 -6.05
N LEU A 76 -4.97 18.15 -5.45
CA LEU A 76 -3.55 18.15 -5.10
C LEU A 76 -3.27 17.08 -4.04
N TRP A 77 -2.04 16.55 -4.06
CA TRP A 77 -1.58 15.62 -3.01
C TRP A 77 -1.80 16.22 -1.61
N PRO A 78 -2.58 15.55 -0.73
CA PRO A 78 -3.03 16.14 0.54
C PRO A 78 -1.94 16.19 1.63
N LEU A 79 -0.79 15.54 1.42
CA LEU A 79 0.28 15.40 2.40
C LEU A 79 1.63 15.95 1.87
N PRO A 80 1.70 17.21 1.40
CA PRO A 80 2.91 17.77 0.83
C PRO A 80 4.04 17.78 1.86
N GLY A 81 5.22 17.29 1.46
CA GLY A 81 6.41 17.29 2.31
C GLY A 81 6.43 16.25 3.45
N ARG A 82 5.32 15.57 3.71
CA ARG A 82 5.31 14.49 4.73
C ARG A 82 6.01 13.25 4.20
N ARG A 83 6.71 12.58 5.11
CA ARG A 83 7.42 11.34 4.82
C ARG A 83 7.04 10.27 5.85
N PHE A 84 7.02 9.01 5.39
CA PHE A 84 6.61 7.87 6.17
C PHE A 84 7.64 6.75 6.08
N ASP A 85 7.74 5.96 7.14
CA ASP A 85 8.57 4.77 7.18
C ASP A 85 7.97 3.63 6.36
N GLY A 86 6.66 3.69 6.13
CA GLY A 86 5.94 2.79 5.23
C GLY A 86 4.88 3.51 4.41
N VAL A 87 4.73 3.13 3.16
CA VAL A 87 3.61 3.53 2.29
C VAL A 87 2.95 2.26 1.78
N VAL A 88 1.68 2.10 2.12
CA VAL A 88 0.85 0.94 1.75
C VAL A 88 -0.21 1.38 0.76
N VAL A 89 -0.33 0.65 -0.34
CA VAL A 89 -1.38 0.85 -1.36
C VAL A 89 -1.96 -0.49 -1.75
N THR A 90 -3.28 -0.66 -1.62
CA THR A 90 -3.94 -1.91 -2.02
C THR A 90 -5.22 -1.66 -2.80
N ASN A 91 -5.42 -2.44 -3.88
CA ASN A 91 -6.61 -2.37 -4.72
C ASN A 91 -6.93 -0.97 -5.25
N TYR A 92 -5.92 -0.14 -5.41
CA TYR A 92 -6.02 1.23 -5.88
C TYR A 92 -4.94 1.53 -6.92
N LEU A 93 -5.30 2.22 -8.00
CA LEU A 93 -4.38 2.64 -9.04
C LEU A 93 -4.77 4.03 -9.57
N TRP A 94 -3.90 4.99 -9.34
CA TRP A 94 -3.93 6.30 -9.95
C TRP A 94 -2.50 6.72 -10.29
N ARG A 95 -2.12 6.55 -11.56
CA ARG A 95 -0.74 6.74 -12.04
C ARG A 95 -0.12 8.10 -11.72
N PRO A 96 -0.87 9.22 -11.79
CA PRO A 96 -0.34 10.53 -11.41
C PRO A 96 0.18 10.61 -9.96
N LEU A 97 -0.21 9.68 -9.07
CA LEU A 97 0.30 9.65 -7.70
C LEU A 97 1.67 8.98 -7.55
N PHE A 98 2.17 8.23 -8.51
CA PHE A 98 3.44 7.50 -8.36
C PHE A 98 4.59 8.38 -7.89
N PRO A 99 4.80 9.61 -8.43
CA PRO A 99 5.84 10.50 -7.92
C PRO A 99 5.61 10.94 -6.46
N ALA A 100 4.37 11.22 -6.08
CA ALA A 100 4.00 11.63 -4.73
C ALA A 100 4.20 10.49 -3.72
N LEU A 101 3.80 9.26 -4.06
CA LEU A 101 4.02 8.07 -3.24
C LEU A 101 5.51 7.82 -3.00
N ARG A 102 6.32 7.98 -4.03
CA ARG A 102 7.78 7.88 -3.91
C ARG A 102 8.36 8.96 -3.02
N ALA A 103 7.93 10.22 -3.19
CA ALA A 103 8.38 11.35 -2.38
C ALA A 103 7.93 11.25 -0.91
N ALA A 104 6.83 10.53 -0.64
CA ALA A 104 6.32 10.26 0.70
C ALA A 104 7.12 9.20 1.47
N LEU A 105 8.06 8.49 0.84
CA LEU A 105 8.95 7.57 1.54
C LEU A 105 10.06 8.32 2.28
N ALA A 106 10.24 8.02 3.54
CA ALA A 106 11.42 8.43 4.29
C ALA A 106 12.67 7.66 3.79
N PRO A 107 13.88 8.16 4.01
CA PRO A 107 15.09 7.35 3.82
C PRO A 107 15.00 6.07 4.64
N GLY A 108 15.18 4.91 4.01
CA GLY A 108 14.95 3.59 4.61
C GLY A 108 13.47 3.15 4.63
N GLY A 109 12.55 3.99 4.18
CA GLY A 109 11.12 3.68 4.16
C GLY A 109 10.74 2.64 3.12
N ALA A 110 9.72 1.84 3.41
CA ALA A 110 9.24 0.74 2.58
C ALA A 110 7.95 1.09 1.82
N LEU A 111 7.90 0.77 0.54
CA LEU A 111 6.69 0.73 -0.27
C LEU A 111 6.16 -0.70 -0.31
N VAL A 112 4.89 -0.88 0.05
CA VAL A 112 4.16 -2.15 -0.09
C VAL A 112 2.92 -1.88 -0.95
N TYR A 113 2.99 -2.27 -2.22
CA TYR A 113 1.93 -1.98 -3.18
C TYR A 113 1.40 -3.28 -3.80
N GLU A 114 0.08 -3.43 -3.83
CA GLU A 114 -0.63 -4.54 -4.46
C GLU A 114 -1.88 -4.00 -5.14
N THR A 115 -2.05 -4.25 -6.45
CA THR A 115 -3.31 -3.94 -7.13
C THR A 115 -3.51 -4.83 -8.35
N PHE A 116 -4.66 -4.65 -9.01
CA PHE A 116 -5.07 -5.46 -10.14
C PHE A 116 -4.22 -5.19 -11.39
N ALA A 117 -3.96 -6.23 -12.15
CA ALA A 117 -3.21 -6.21 -13.40
C ALA A 117 -4.06 -6.57 -14.60
N HIS A 118 -3.53 -6.30 -15.79
CA HIS A 118 -4.14 -6.67 -17.05
C HIS A 118 -4.43 -8.17 -17.09
N GLY A 119 -5.63 -8.53 -17.57
CA GLY A 119 -6.23 -9.85 -17.46
C GLY A 119 -7.44 -9.86 -16.53
N GLN A 120 -7.47 -9.01 -15.50
CA GLN A 120 -8.59 -8.91 -14.55
C GLN A 120 -9.92 -8.59 -15.24
N GLN A 121 -9.92 -7.77 -16.28
CA GLN A 121 -11.12 -7.41 -17.05
C GLN A 121 -11.82 -8.61 -17.69
N LEU A 122 -11.14 -9.74 -17.84
CA LEU A 122 -11.69 -10.97 -18.42
C LEU A 122 -12.44 -11.82 -17.39
N ILE A 123 -12.22 -11.59 -16.10
CA ILE A 123 -12.76 -12.41 -15.03
C ILE A 123 -13.58 -11.64 -13.99
N GLY A 124 -13.48 -10.30 -13.98
CA GLY A 124 -14.22 -9.50 -12.99
C GLY A 124 -13.89 -8.01 -13.01
N LYS A 125 -14.15 -7.39 -11.87
CA LYS A 125 -13.83 -5.96 -11.65
C LYS A 125 -12.51 -5.83 -10.88
N PRO A 126 -11.79 -4.71 -11.06
CA PRO A 126 -12.04 -3.64 -12.03
C PRO A 126 -11.83 -4.12 -13.47
N SER A 127 -12.62 -3.56 -14.40
CA SER A 127 -12.56 -3.94 -15.83
C SER A 127 -12.04 -2.82 -16.74
N ARG A 128 -11.98 -1.58 -16.24
CA ARG A 128 -11.44 -0.45 -17.01
C ARG A 128 -9.92 -0.54 -17.06
N PRO A 129 -9.31 -0.37 -18.26
CA PRO A 129 -7.84 -0.42 -18.42
C PRO A 129 -7.08 0.56 -17.52
N ASP A 130 -7.68 1.74 -17.24
CA ASP A 130 -7.07 2.76 -16.39
C ASP A 130 -6.75 2.26 -14.98
N PHE A 131 -7.50 1.27 -14.50
CA PHE A 131 -7.35 0.66 -13.17
C PHE A 131 -6.59 -0.67 -13.17
N LEU A 132 -5.97 -1.01 -14.30
CA LEU A 132 -5.22 -2.25 -14.45
C LEU A 132 -3.77 -1.94 -14.80
N LEU A 133 -2.84 -2.52 -14.05
CA LEU A 133 -1.41 -2.39 -14.32
C LEU A 133 -1.01 -3.18 -15.57
N HIS A 134 -0.15 -2.60 -16.37
CA HIS A 134 0.53 -3.30 -17.45
C HIS A 134 1.66 -4.17 -16.89
N ASN A 135 2.04 -5.21 -17.63
CA ASN A 135 3.14 -6.08 -17.23
C ASN A 135 4.40 -5.28 -16.85
N GLY A 136 4.97 -5.56 -15.68
CA GLY A 136 6.16 -4.90 -15.16
C GLY A 136 5.99 -3.42 -14.80
N GLU A 137 4.77 -2.89 -14.71
CA GLU A 137 4.56 -1.45 -14.53
C GLU A 137 5.07 -0.93 -13.19
N LEU A 138 4.83 -1.65 -12.07
CA LEU A 138 5.33 -1.23 -10.76
C LEU A 138 6.86 -1.21 -10.69
N LEU A 139 7.54 -2.11 -11.38
CA LEU A 139 9.01 -2.07 -11.46
C LEU A 139 9.52 -0.80 -12.13
N ARG A 140 8.85 -0.37 -13.21
CA ARG A 140 9.21 0.86 -13.92
C ARG A 140 8.82 2.10 -13.14
N ALA A 141 7.63 2.13 -12.58
CA ALA A 141 7.11 3.28 -11.82
C ALA A 141 7.96 3.60 -10.58
N PHE A 142 8.48 2.57 -9.94
CA PHE A 142 9.29 2.70 -8.74
C PHE A 142 10.77 2.34 -8.97
N ALA A 143 11.24 2.47 -10.19
CA ALA A 143 12.67 2.33 -10.52
C ALA A 143 13.52 3.23 -9.61
N GLY A 144 14.65 2.69 -9.11
CA GLY A 144 15.55 3.35 -8.15
C GLY A 144 15.20 3.11 -6.68
N LEU A 145 14.08 2.45 -6.36
CA LEU A 145 13.91 1.79 -5.08
C LEU A 145 14.59 0.41 -5.11
N ARG A 146 15.07 -0.05 -3.96
CA ARG A 146 15.55 -1.42 -3.79
C ARG A 146 14.36 -2.38 -3.78
N VAL A 147 14.14 -3.11 -4.87
CA VAL A 147 13.09 -4.13 -4.94
C VAL A 147 13.49 -5.32 -4.06
N VAL A 148 12.69 -5.61 -3.05
CA VAL A 148 12.86 -6.77 -2.16
C VAL A 148 12.08 -7.97 -2.68
N ALA A 149 10.84 -7.72 -3.15
CA ALA A 149 10.00 -8.75 -3.77
C ALA A 149 9.09 -8.12 -4.82
N TYR A 150 8.76 -8.91 -5.82
CA TYR A 150 7.85 -8.54 -6.90
C TYR A 150 7.12 -9.77 -7.42
N GLU A 151 5.82 -9.62 -7.66
CA GLU A 151 4.99 -10.63 -8.28
C GLU A 151 4.09 -9.98 -9.35
N ASP A 152 3.92 -10.67 -10.48
CA ASP A 152 3.05 -10.24 -11.57
C ASP A 152 2.42 -11.50 -12.18
N GLY A 153 1.13 -11.72 -11.95
CA GLY A 153 0.50 -12.95 -12.39
C GLY A 153 -0.92 -13.16 -11.90
N PHE A 154 -1.35 -14.40 -12.01
CA PHE A 154 -2.69 -14.86 -11.63
C PHE A 154 -2.67 -15.58 -10.28
N GLU A 155 -3.54 -15.17 -9.38
CA GLU A 155 -3.83 -15.81 -8.11
C GLU A 155 -5.17 -16.55 -8.23
N SER A 156 -5.20 -17.83 -7.84
CA SER A 156 -6.40 -18.68 -8.04
C SER A 156 -7.42 -18.59 -6.91
N ALA A 157 -6.99 -18.17 -5.71
CA ALA A 157 -7.84 -18.08 -4.54
C ALA A 157 -7.55 -16.83 -3.69
N PRO A 158 -8.31 -15.75 -3.84
CA PRO A 158 -9.37 -15.52 -4.84
C PRO A 158 -8.82 -15.37 -6.27
N ALA A 159 -9.63 -15.73 -7.27
CA ALA A 159 -9.22 -15.61 -8.67
C ALA A 159 -9.04 -14.14 -9.05
N ARG A 160 -7.81 -13.72 -9.32
CA ARG A 160 -7.47 -12.35 -9.71
C ARG A 160 -6.12 -12.24 -10.39
N TYR A 161 -6.03 -11.32 -11.35
CA TYR A 161 -4.74 -10.88 -11.90
C TYR A 161 -4.22 -9.72 -11.06
N VAL A 162 -3.01 -9.86 -10.55
CA VAL A 162 -2.40 -8.88 -9.65
C VAL A 162 -0.95 -8.61 -9.99
N GLN A 163 -0.52 -7.41 -9.65
CA GLN A 163 0.88 -7.05 -9.61
C GLN A 163 1.20 -6.50 -8.23
N ARG A 164 2.34 -6.91 -7.66
CA ARG A 164 2.75 -6.59 -6.30
C ARG A 164 4.21 -6.21 -6.25
N ILE A 165 4.54 -5.21 -5.45
CA ILE A 165 5.92 -4.83 -5.17
C ILE A 165 6.11 -4.54 -3.68
N ALA A 166 7.20 -5.00 -3.13
CA ALA A 166 7.75 -4.57 -1.85
C ALA A 166 9.15 -4.02 -2.12
N ALA A 167 9.35 -2.74 -1.85
CA ALA A 167 10.60 -2.05 -2.19
C ALA A 167 10.97 -1.04 -1.10
N VAL A 168 12.25 -0.70 -0.99
CA VAL A 168 12.78 0.21 0.04
C VAL A 168 13.49 1.38 -0.61
N ALA A 169 13.24 2.58 -0.11
CA ALA A 169 14.00 3.78 -0.42
C ALA A 169 15.28 3.77 0.41
N GLU A 170 16.33 3.09 -0.07
CA GLU A 170 17.59 2.96 0.67
C GLU A 170 18.15 4.35 1.04
N ALA A 171 18.67 4.46 2.27
CA ALA A 171 19.38 5.66 2.69
C ALA A 171 20.74 5.74 1.98
N PRO A 172 21.21 6.94 1.59
CA PRO A 172 22.41 7.09 0.77
C PRO A 172 23.72 6.59 1.42
N ASP A 173 23.77 6.43 2.74
CA ASP A 173 24.99 6.12 3.50
C ASP A 173 24.95 4.76 4.21
N THR A 174 24.37 3.74 3.61
CA THR A 174 24.36 2.41 4.21
C THR A 174 25.72 1.75 4.06
N ALA A 175 26.55 1.81 5.12
CA ALA A 175 27.91 1.26 5.14
C ALA A 175 27.95 -0.29 5.05
N ALA A 176 26.85 -0.98 5.26
CA ALA A 176 26.72 -2.43 5.14
C ALA A 176 25.55 -2.79 4.22
N ALA A 177 25.66 -3.90 3.49
CA ALA A 177 24.56 -4.39 2.68
C ALA A 177 23.33 -4.70 3.56
N PRO A 178 22.20 -4.00 3.35
CA PRO A 178 21.03 -4.21 4.17
C PRO A 178 20.46 -5.63 3.95
N ARG A 179 19.91 -6.20 5.02
CA ARG A 179 19.31 -7.54 5.01
C ARG A 179 17.79 -7.41 5.12
N TYR A 180 17.12 -7.53 3.98
CA TYR A 180 15.66 -7.53 3.92
C TYR A 180 15.13 -8.96 3.96
N GLY A 181 14.31 -9.29 4.99
CA GLY A 181 13.69 -10.60 5.12
C GLY A 181 12.66 -10.85 4.03
N LEU A 182 12.73 -12.00 3.35
CA LEU A 182 11.75 -12.42 2.34
C LEU A 182 10.57 -13.18 2.95
N SER A 183 10.74 -13.78 4.13
CA SER A 183 9.68 -14.41 4.91
C SER A 183 9.04 -13.36 5.83
N GLY A 184 7.70 -13.31 5.88
CA GLY A 184 6.98 -12.50 6.86
C GLY A 184 7.39 -12.86 8.28
N ALA A 185 7.29 -11.93 9.21
CA ALA A 185 7.41 -12.21 10.62
C ALA A 185 6.43 -13.33 10.98
N GLY A 186 6.95 -14.38 11.55
CA GLY A 186 6.46 -15.72 11.71
C GLY A 186 4.96 -15.94 11.90
N SER A 187 4.54 -17.04 11.38
CA SER A 187 3.35 -17.80 11.79
C SER A 187 3.32 -18.05 13.28
#